data_3a62ea69bb66841889ee6226a3447365
#
_entry.id   3a62ea69bb66841889ee6226a3447365
#
_cell.length_a   1.000
_cell.length_b   1.000
_cell.length_c   1.000
_cell.angle_alpha   90.00
_cell.angle_beta   90.00
_cell.angle_gamma   90.00
#
_symmetry.space_group_name_H-M   'P 1'
#
loop_
_entity.id
_entity.type
_entity.pdbx_description
1 polymer ?
#
loop_
_entity_poly.entity_id
_entity_poly.type
_entity_poly.pdbx_seq_one_letter_code
_entity_poly.pdbx_strand_id
1 'polypeptide(L)'
;MQSSNNFYIVGSGIQRGSTYLGDGDPLSPDWASVPNAYRLDPKELTDLPKIPAQPIGYDDAKIILDSMGGNEVPSEWKGNINTTYNLGGSMKNGYKIKLSTHNYFGNKKSSNVIGYIKGAVEPDRYVILSNHRDAWGYGSVDPSSGTAQLMEVARTFGEMLKKDWRPRRTIVLASWAAEEYGLEGMFLLDLLTYL
;
A
#
# COMPACT_ATOMS: atom_id res chain seq x y z
N MET A 1 6.80 12.20 3.29
CA MET A 1 7.66 12.33 2.09
C MET A 1 7.58 13.76 1.60
N GLN A 2 8.67 14.52 1.71
CA GLN A 2 8.79 15.82 1.06
C GLN A 2 9.13 15.57 -0.41
N SER A 3 8.21 15.87 -1.32
CA SER A 3 8.57 15.95 -2.73
C SER A 3 9.34 17.25 -2.95
N SER A 4 10.63 17.14 -3.17
CA SER A 4 11.53 18.26 -3.48
C SER A 4 11.36 18.80 -4.91
N ASN A 5 10.36 18.40 -5.67
CA ASN A 5 10.12 18.83 -7.03
C ASN A 5 8.67 19.26 -7.20
N ASN A 6 8.43 20.53 -7.34
CA ASN A 6 7.30 21.29 -7.92
C ASN A 6 6.01 20.57 -8.37
N PHE A 7 5.62 19.48 -7.73
CA PHE A 7 4.29 18.93 -7.87
C PHE A 7 3.36 19.71 -6.94
N TYR A 8 2.60 20.63 -7.49
CA TYR A 8 1.52 21.29 -6.79
C TYR A 8 0.41 20.26 -6.50
N ILE A 9 0.44 19.70 -5.31
CA ILE A 9 -0.73 18.97 -4.80
C ILE A 9 -1.78 20.03 -4.49
N VAL A 10 -2.96 19.90 -5.08
CA VAL A 10 -4.11 20.74 -4.73
C VAL A 10 -4.36 20.63 -3.23
N GLY A 11 -4.55 21.77 -2.54
CA GLY A 11 -4.69 21.80 -1.08
C GLY A 11 -5.83 20.91 -0.54
N SER A 12 -6.87 20.69 -1.33
CA SER A 12 -7.96 19.74 -1.05
C SER A 12 -7.62 18.28 -1.38
N GLY A 13 -6.47 18.01 -2.00
CA GLY A 13 -6.03 16.64 -2.33
C GLY A 13 -5.71 15.84 -1.07
N ILE A 14 -6.22 14.61 -1.01
CA ILE A 14 -6.01 13.70 0.11
C ILE A 14 -5.15 12.55 -0.36
N GLN A 15 -4.01 12.34 0.29
CA GLN A 15 -3.24 11.12 0.12
C GLN A 15 -3.93 10.00 0.88
N ARG A 16 -4.31 8.93 0.18
CA ARG A 16 -4.88 7.74 0.78
C ARG A 16 -3.78 6.75 1.15
N GLY A 17 -4.11 5.81 2.02
CA GLY A 17 -3.20 4.77 2.44
C GLY A 17 -3.78 3.98 3.61
N SER A 18 -3.22 2.80 3.86
CA SER A 18 -3.54 2.00 5.03
C SER A 18 -2.87 2.58 6.27
N THR A 19 -3.53 2.41 7.41
CA THR A 19 -2.97 2.67 8.75
C THR A 19 -2.59 1.38 9.46
N TYR A 20 -2.62 0.27 8.75
CA TYR A 20 -2.17 -1.02 9.26
C TYR A 20 -0.66 -0.98 9.56
N LEU A 21 -0.24 -1.63 10.65
CA LEU A 21 1.15 -1.60 11.12
C LEU A 21 1.91 -2.89 10.82
N GLY A 22 1.22 -3.91 10.32
CA GLY A 22 1.80 -5.20 9.92
C GLY A 22 1.78 -5.39 8.41
N ASP A 23 2.19 -6.57 7.98
CA ASP A 23 2.18 -7.04 6.61
C ASP A 23 1.30 -8.28 6.48
N GLY A 24 0.65 -8.45 5.33
CA GLY A 24 -0.25 -9.57 5.06
C GLY A 24 -1.64 -9.42 5.71
N ASP A 25 -2.44 -10.48 5.62
CA ASP A 25 -3.76 -10.52 6.24
C ASP A 25 -3.63 -10.56 7.79
N PRO A 26 -4.11 -9.55 8.51
CA PRO A 26 -4.00 -9.53 9.97
C PRO A 26 -4.68 -10.71 10.66
N LEU A 27 -5.63 -11.35 10.01
CA LEU A 27 -6.31 -12.54 10.56
C LEU A 27 -5.51 -13.84 10.38
N SER A 28 -4.56 -13.88 9.47
CA SER A 28 -3.69 -15.04 9.22
C SER A 28 -2.23 -14.63 9.15
N PRO A 29 -1.66 -14.05 10.24
CA PRO A 29 -0.30 -13.53 10.24
C PRO A 29 0.69 -14.62 9.83
N ASP A 30 1.66 -14.26 9.01
CA ASP A 30 2.70 -15.14 8.45
C ASP A 30 2.21 -16.28 7.53
N TRP A 31 0.91 -16.32 7.22
CA TRP A 31 0.33 -17.35 6.37
C TRP A 31 -0.47 -16.77 5.21
N ALA A 32 -0.49 -17.50 4.10
CA ALA A 32 -1.35 -17.15 2.99
C ALA A 32 -2.83 -17.24 3.39
N SER A 33 -3.60 -16.18 3.11
CA SER A 33 -5.03 -16.09 3.43
C SER A 33 -5.90 -16.90 2.47
N VAL A 34 -5.64 -18.22 2.38
CA VAL A 34 -6.44 -19.15 1.59
C VAL A 34 -7.76 -19.52 2.31
N PRO A 35 -8.78 -20.06 1.61
CA PRO A 35 -10.09 -20.32 2.20
C PRO A 35 -10.09 -21.13 3.49
N ASN A 36 -9.17 -22.08 3.62
CA ASN A 36 -9.08 -22.99 4.77
C ASN A 36 -7.98 -22.60 5.78
N ALA A 37 -7.35 -21.44 5.62
CA ALA A 37 -6.37 -20.97 6.58
C ALA A 37 -7.01 -20.71 7.95
N TYR A 38 -6.29 -21.03 9.01
CA TYR A 38 -6.67 -20.62 10.35
C TYR A 38 -6.71 -19.09 10.43
N ARG A 39 -7.68 -18.54 11.11
CA ARG A 39 -7.83 -17.11 11.33
C ARG A 39 -7.99 -16.81 12.80
N LEU A 40 -7.28 -15.76 13.22
CA LEU A 40 -7.43 -15.19 14.56
C LEU A 40 -8.81 -14.56 14.74
N ASP A 41 -9.28 -14.49 16.00
CA ASP A 41 -10.41 -13.63 16.32
C ASP A 41 -10.00 -12.16 16.13
N PRO A 42 -10.79 -11.32 15.46
CA PRO A 42 -10.51 -9.89 15.33
C PRO A 42 -10.18 -9.15 16.63
N LYS A 43 -10.63 -9.68 17.77
CA LYS A 43 -10.32 -9.13 19.11
C LYS A 43 -8.88 -9.36 19.55
N GLU A 44 -8.20 -10.32 18.95
CA GLU A 44 -6.80 -10.67 19.26
C GLU A 44 -5.80 -9.89 18.43
N LEU A 45 -6.27 -9.09 17.46
CA LEU A 45 -5.39 -8.31 16.57
C LEU A 45 -4.68 -7.19 17.31
N THR A 46 -3.36 -7.16 17.19
CA THR A 46 -2.49 -6.15 17.82
C THR A 46 -2.03 -5.06 16.88
N ASP A 47 -1.97 -5.37 15.58
CA ASP A 47 -1.34 -4.54 14.55
C ASP A 47 -2.31 -3.55 13.89
N LEU A 48 -3.59 -3.61 14.24
CA LEU A 48 -4.56 -2.61 13.85
C LEU A 48 -4.47 -1.37 14.72
N PRO A 49 -4.67 -0.17 14.14
CA PRO A 49 -4.68 1.08 14.90
C PRO A 49 -5.70 1.03 16.04
N LYS A 50 -5.27 1.40 17.24
CA LYS A 50 -6.13 1.45 18.45
C LYS A 50 -6.90 2.76 18.59
N ILE A 51 -6.60 3.74 17.74
CA ILE A 51 -7.23 5.06 17.70
C ILE A 51 -7.78 5.33 16.31
N PRO A 52 -8.82 6.15 16.16
CA PRO A 52 -9.28 6.59 14.86
C PRO A 52 -8.18 7.31 14.09
N ALA A 53 -8.06 7.02 12.80
CA ALA A 53 -7.14 7.68 11.89
C ALA A 53 -7.86 8.03 10.58
N GLN A 54 -7.61 9.22 10.06
CA GLN A 54 -8.21 9.72 8.82
C GLN A 54 -7.22 10.62 8.10
N PRO A 55 -6.82 10.30 6.87
CA PRO A 55 -6.08 11.22 6.01
C PRO A 55 -6.94 12.46 5.69
N ILE A 56 -6.32 13.63 5.68
CA ILE A 56 -6.97 14.90 5.36
C ILE A 56 -6.10 15.70 4.37
N GLY A 57 -6.73 16.60 3.63
CA GLY A 57 -6.03 17.52 2.73
C GLY A 57 -5.27 18.61 3.48
N TYR A 58 -4.35 19.29 2.79
CA TYR A 58 -3.55 20.38 3.36
C TYR A 58 -4.41 21.55 3.81
N ASP A 59 -5.49 21.85 3.10
CA ASP A 59 -6.41 22.96 3.45
C ASP A 59 -7.09 22.69 4.81
N ASP A 60 -7.57 21.48 5.02
CA ASP A 60 -8.16 21.06 6.30
C ASP A 60 -7.10 21.00 7.41
N ALA A 61 -5.93 20.45 7.10
CA ALA A 61 -4.81 20.39 8.03
C ALA A 61 -4.39 21.81 8.49
N LYS A 62 -4.39 22.79 7.57
CA LYS A 62 -4.07 24.18 7.90
C LYS A 62 -5.03 24.77 8.93
N ILE A 63 -6.33 24.54 8.78
CA ILE A 63 -7.35 25.02 9.73
C ILE A 63 -7.07 24.48 11.13
N ILE A 64 -6.71 23.20 11.22
CA ILE A 64 -6.38 22.55 12.49
C ILE A 64 -5.09 23.15 13.07
N LEU A 65 -4.03 23.24 12.27
CA LEU A 65 -2.72 23.74 12.69
C LEU A 65 -2.78 25.21 13.12
N ASP A 66 -3.49 26.06 12.40
CA ASP A 66 -3.71 27.47 12.74
C ASP A 66 -4.40 27.62 14.11
N SER A 67 -5.23 26.65 14.47
CA SER A 67 -5.99 26.62 15.73
C SER A 67 -5.23 25.98 16.89
N MET A 68 -4.07 25.35 16.63
CA MET A 68 -3.25 24.74 17.68
C MET A 68 -2.56 25.79 18.55
N GLY A 69 -2.57 25.57 19.86
CA GLY A 69 -1.82 26.36 20.85
C GLY A 69 -0.50 25.68 21.22
N GLY A 70 0.04 26.14 22.37
CA GLY A 70 1.32 25.65 22.87
C GLY A 70 2.53 26.39 22.29
N ASN A 71 3.72 25.94 22.63
CA ASN A 71 4.97 26.52 22.14
C ASN A 71 5.19 26.14 20.66
N GLU A 72 5.89 27.01 19.95
CA GLU A 72 6.30 26.71 18.57
C GLU A 72 7.26 25.51 18.55
N VAL A 73 7.14 24.69 17.51
CA VAL A 73 8.02 23.53 17.31
C VAL A 73 9.44 23.96 16.92
N PRO A 74 10.46 23.11 17.13
CA PRO A 74 11.79 23.30 16.55
C PRO A 74 11.74 23.48 15.02
N SER A 75 12.68 24.22 14.46
CA SER A 75 12.69 24.56 13.03
C SER A 75 12.71 23.34 12.13
N GLU A 76 13.39 22.29 12.54
CA GLU A 76 13.53 21.01 11.82
C GLU A 76 12.23 20.17 11.77
N TRP A 77 11.26 20.52 12.59
CA TRP A 77 9.94 19.85 12.61
C TRP A 77 8.87 20.60 11.79
N LYS A 78 9.23 21.76 11.26
CA LYS A 78 8.29 22.56 10.46
C LYS A 78 8.09 21.92 9.07
N GLY A 79 6.84 21.88 8.64
CA GLY A 79 6.47 21.50 7.28
C GLY A 79 6.33 22.72 6.36
N ASN A 80 5.77 22.49 5.16
CA ASN A 80 5.64 23.51 4.12
C ASN A 80 4.27 24.20 4.07
N ILE A 81 3.35 23.88 4.99
CA ILE A 81 2.08 24.60 5.08
C ILE A 81 2.37 25.98 5.67
N ASN A 82 1.83 27.01 5.04
CA ASN A 82 1.97 28.40 5.53
C ASN A 82 1.15 28.61 6.81
N THR A 83 1.72 28.21 7.94
CA THR A 83 1.14 28.30 9.29
C THR A 83 2.24 28.31 10.34
N THR A 84 1.90 28.66 11.58
CA THR A 84 2.77 28.44 12.73
C THR A 84 2.57 27.02 13.25
N TYR A 85 3.63 26.23 13.25
CA TYR A 85 3.61 24.89 13.80
C TYR A 85 3.84 24.94 15.31
N ASN A 86 2.86 24.51 16.08
CA ASN A 86 2.90 24.48 17.54
C ASN A 86 2.87 23.03 18.06
N LEU A 87 3.41 22.81 19.24
CA LEU A 87 3.44 21.49 19.90
C LEU A 87 2.05 20.97 20.30
N GLY A 88 1.04 21.82 20.33
CA GLY A 88 -0.29 21.47 20.76
C GLY A 88 -0.47 21.52 22.28
N GLY A 89 -1.23 20.57 22.83
CA GLY A 89 -1.62 20.52 24.23
C GLY A 89 -2.91 21.30 24.53
N SER A 90 -3.23 22.32 23.76
CA SER A 90 -4.50 23.04 23.82
C SER A 90 -4.83 23.63 22.46
N MET A 91 -6.10 23.92 22.24
CA MET A 91 -6.54 24.67 21.05
C MET A 91 -6.79 26.14 21.46
N LYS A 92 -6.46 27.06 20.54
CA LYS A 92 -6.79 28.47 20.70
C LYS A 92 -8.31 28.66 20.81
N ASN A 93 -8.74 29.70 21.48
CA ASN A 93 -10.14 30.09 21.61
C ASN A 93 -11.07 28.99 22.18
N GLY A 94 -10.54 28.04 22.94
CA GLY A 94 -11.33 26.98 23.54
C GLY A 94 -11.90 25.95 22.52
N TYR A 95 -11.39 25.93 21.32
CA TYR A 95 -11.80 24.95 20.30
C TYR A 95 -11.48 23.52 20.73
N LYS A 96 -12.22 22.58 20.17
CA LYS A 96 -12.03 21.14 20.34
C LYS A 96 -12.06 20.49 18.97
N ILE A 97 -11.26 19.45 18.80
CA ILE A 97 -11.29 18.60 17.61
C ILE A 97 -12.04 17.33 17.98
N LYS A 98 -13.00 16.93 17.14
CA LYS A 98 -13.66 15.65 17.21
C LYS A 98 -13.39 14.90 15.91
N LEU A 99 -12.72 13.75 16.00
CA LEU A 99 -12.58 12.82 14.87
C LEU A 99 -13.62 11.71 15.01
N SER A 100 -14.37 11.46 13.94
CA SER A 100 -15.31 10.34 13.85
C SER A 100 -15.06 9.59 12.55
N THR A 101 -14.60 8.35 12.65
CA THR A 101 -14.36 7.47 11.49
C THR A 101 -15.45 6.41 11.43
N HIS A 102 -15.76 5.96 10.22
CA HIS A 102 -16.80 4.98 9.93
C HIS A 102 -16.22 3.76 9.21
N ASN A 103 -15.07 3.28 9.67
CA ASN A 103 -14.44 2.10 9.12
C ASN A 103 -15.18 0.84 9.58
N TYR A 104 -15.19 -0.18 8.74
CA TYR A 104 -15.66 -1.50 9.11
C TYR A 104 -14.58 -2.53 8.79
N PHE A 105 -14.54 -3.60 9.57
CA PHE A 105 -13.68 -4.74 9.34
C PHE A 105 -14.48 -5.84 8.65
N GLY A 106 -13.95 -6.41 7.57
CA GLY A 106 -14.68 -7.47 6.85
C GLY A 106 -13.80 -8.15 5.80
N ASN A 107 -14.07 -9.43 5.59
CA ASN A 107 -13.35 -10.25 4.62
C ASN A 107 -13.86 -10.01 3.20
N LYS A 108 -12.95 -9.86 2.27
CA LYS A 108 -13.21 -9.78 0.83
C LYS A 108 -12.36 -10.81 0.09
N LYS A 109 -12.90 -11.35 -1.00
CA LYS A 109 -12.12 -12.21 -1.90
C LYS A 109 -11.37 -11.34 -2.87
N SER A 110 -10.09 -11.67 -3.06
CA SER A 110 -9.25 -11.09 -4.10
C SER A 110 -8.48 -12.20 -4.79
N SER A 111 -7.85 -11.90 -5.93
CA SER A 111 -7.14 -12.91 -6.73
C SER A 111 -5.86 -12.33 -7.30
N ASN A 112 -4.75 -13.03 -7.10
CA ASN A 112 -3.51 -12.78 -7.82
C ASN A 112 -3.59 -13.38 -9.23
N VAL A 113 -2.87 -12.79 -10.18
CA VAL A 113 -2.68 -13.35 -11.51
C VAL A 113 -1.23 -13.71 -11.67
N ILE A 114 -0.94 -14.99 -11.92
CA ILE A 114 0.43 -15.49 -11.99
C ILE A 114 0.62 -16.24 -13.31
N GLY A 115 1.65 -15.83 -14.07
CA GLY A 115 2.07 -16.46 -15.30
C GLY A 115 3.47 -17.04 -15.16
N TYR A 116 3.73 -18.16 -15.83
CA TYR A 116 5.02 -18.85 -15.80
C TYR A 116 5.59 -19.03 -17.19
N ILE A 117 6.89 -18.79 -17.34
CA ILE A 117 7.68 -19.21 -18.49
C ILE A 117 8.74 -20.18 -17.98
N LYS A 118 8.53 -21.46 -18.23
CA LYS A 118 9.41 -22.53 -17.72
C LYS A 118 10.83 -22.38 -18.25
N GLY A 119 11.80 -22.46 -17.35
CA GLY A 119 13.23 -22.44 -17.66
C GLY A 119 13.68 -23.70 -18.41
N ALA A 120 14.60 -23.55 -19.36
CA ALA A 120 15.13 -24.63 -20.15
C ALA A 120 16.28 -25.39 -19.46
N VAL A 121 16.99 -24.78 -18.53
CA VAL A 121 18.21 -25.31 -17.90
C VAL A 121 18.03 -25.51 -16.41
N GLU A 122 17.52 -24.50 -15.71
CA GLU A 122 17.29 -24.48 -14.26
C GLU A 122 15.81 -24.15 -13.98
N PRO A 123 14.87 -25.06 -14.31
CA PRO A 123 13.44 -24.79 -14.20
C PRO A 123 12.92 -24.66 -12.76
N ASP A 124 13.67 -25.16 -11.80
CA ASP A 124 13.44 -25.09 -10.36
C ASP A 124 13.92 -23.79 -9.71
N ARG A 125 14.57 -22.92 -10.49
CA ARG A 125 14.99 -21.59 -10.03
C ARG A 125 14.14 -20.52 -10.68
N TYR A 126 13.67 -19.57 -9.87
CA TYR A 126 12.74 -18.55 -10.32
C TYR A 126 13.38 -17.18 -10.42
N VAL A 127 12.98 -16.43 -11.44
CA VAL A 127 13.16 -14.99 -11.57
C VAL A 127 11.76 -14.38 -11.54
N ILE A 128 11.45 -13.63 -10.52
CA ILE A 128 10.10 -13.09 -10.31
C ILE A 128 10.09 -11.62 -10.70
N LEU A 129 9.15 -11.28 -11.58
CA LEU A 129 8.81 -9.91 -11.96
C LEU A 129 7.37 -9.68 -11.50
N SER A 130 7.16 -8.68 -10.65
CA SER A 130 5.85 -8.47 -10.09
C SER A 130 5.48 -7.01 -9.93
N ASN A 131 4.20 -6.77 -9.85
CA ASN A 131 3.60 -5.50 -9.52
C ASN A 131 2.20 -5.73 -8.94
N HIS A 132 1.73 -4.85 -8.10
CA HIS A 132 0.34 -4.92 -7.65
C HIS A 132 -0.62 -4.29 -8.67
N ARG A 133 -1.91 -4.55 -8.50
CA ARG A 133 -2.95 -4.13 -9.43
C ARG A 133 -4.07 -3.34 -8.77
N ASP A 134 -4.26 -3.52 -7.47
CA ASP A 134 -5.22 -2.73 -6.70
C ASP A 134 -4.72 -1.31 -6.45
N ALA A 135 -5.64 -0.39 -6.23
CA ALA A 135 -5.35 1.03 -6.14
C ALA A 135 -6.30 1.77 -5.20
N TRP A 136 -5.82 2.83 -4.58
CA TRP A 136 -6.65 3.84 -3.96
C TRP A 136 -7.26 4.76 -5.03
N GLY A 137 -8.48 4.46 -5.47
CA GLY A 137 -9.16 5.21 -6.52
C GLY A 137 -8.68 4.82 -7.91
N TYR A 138 -8.24 5.77 -8.73
CA TYR A 138 -7.90 5.53 -10.13
C TYR A 138 -6.53 4.89 -10.36
N GLY A 139 -5.59 5.02 -9.43
CA GLY A 139 -4.29 4.37 -9.48
C GLY A 139 -3.44 4.70 -10.71
N SER A 140 -3.47 5.93 -11.22
CA SER A 140 -2.85 6.27 -12.51
C SER A 140 -1.33 6.11 -12.54
N VAL A 141 -0.66 6.36 -11.42
CA VAL A 141 0.78 6.06 -11.24
C VAL A 141 0.94 4.82 -10.40
N ASP A 142 0.34 4.82 -9.23
CA ASP A 142 0.36 3.74 -8.27
C ASP A 142 -1.00 3.00 -8.30
N PRO A 143 -1.04 1.76 -8.86
CA PRO A 143 0.07 0.97 -9.44
C PRO A 143 0.08 0.92 -10.98
N SER A 144 -0.80 1.62 -11.70
CA SER A 144 -1.03 1.37 -13.13
C SER A 144 0.22 1.55 -14.00
N SER A 145 1.17 2.41 -13.59
CA SER A 145 2.45 2.55 -14.29
C SER A 145 3.28 1.26 -14.26
N GLY A 146 3.40 0.62 -13.09
CA GLY A 146 4.09 -0.65 -12.93
C GLY A 146 3.32 -1.82 -13.57
N THR A 147 1.99 -1.80 -13.46
CA THR A 147 1.14 -2.80 -14.13
C THR A 147 1.32 -2.75 -15.65
N ALA A 148 1.37 -1.55 -16.25
CA ALA A 148 1.61 -1.39 -17.68
C ALA A 148 2.99 -1.92 -18.09
N GLN A 149 4.03 -1.65 -17.27
CA GLN A 149 5.38 -2.18 -17.49
C GLN A 149 5.39 -3.72 -17.44
N LEU A 150 4.76 -4.32 -16.44
CA LEU A 150 4.68 -5.77 -16.30
C LEU A 150 3.98 -6.41 -17.50
N MET A 151 2.89 -5.81 -17.97
CA MET A 151 2.14 -6.29 -19.14
C MET A 151 3.00 -6.20 -20.42
N GLU A 152 3.75 -5.11 -20.62
CA GLU A 152 4.62 -4.95 -21.79
C GLU A 152 5.81 -5.92 -21.77
N VAL A 153 6.38 -6.18 -20.60
CA VAL A 153 7.40 -7.22 -20.42
C VAL A 153 6.82 -8.60 -20.76
N ALA A 154 5.62 -8.90 -20.25
CA ALA A 154 4.93 -10.16 -20.56
C ALA A 154 4.67 -10.33 -22.05
N ARG A 155 4.22 -9.27 -22.74
CA ARG A 155 4.02 -9.25 -24.18
C ARG A 155 5.33 -9.53 -24.93
N THR A 156 6.41 -8.86 -24.51
CA THR A 156 7.74 -9.04 -25.13
C THR A 156 8.23 -10.46 -24.98
N PHE A 157 8.12 -11.08 -23.80
CA PHE A 157 8.46 -12.48 -23.61
C PHE A 157 7.59 -13.40 -24.47
N GLY A 158 6.31 -13.07 -24.63
CA GLY A 158 5.41 -13.81 -25.52
C GLY A 158 5.88 -13.81 -26.98
N GLU A 159 6.38 -12.68 -27.47
CA GLU A 159 6.96 -12.60 -28.83
C GLU A 159 8.29 -13.37 -28.97
N MET A 160 9.12 -13.35 -27.91
CA MET A 160 10.36 -14.12 -27.88
C MET A 160 10.09 -15.64 -27.90
N LEU A 161 9.09 -16.09 -27.15
CA LEU A 161 8.68 -17.49 -27.12
C LEU A 161 8.23 -18.01 -28.49
N LYS A 162 7.59 -17.18 -29.31
CA LYS A 162 7.20 -17.50 -30.68
C LYS A 162 8.41 -17.73 -31.63
N LYS A 163 9.59 -17.23 -31.23
CA LYS A 163 10.86 -17.36 -31.94
C LYS A 163 11.76 -18.43 -31.31
N ASP A 164 11.18 -19.41 -30.63
CA ASP A 164 11.86 -20.52 -29.97
C ASP A 164 12.84 -20.15 -28.86
N TRP A 165 12.83 -18.88 -28.41
CA TRP A 165 13.59 -18.51 -27.24
C TRP A 165 12.99 -19.13 -25.97
N ARG A 166 13.85 -19.57 -25.07
CA ARG A 166 13.48 -20.04 -23.72
C ARG A 166 14.43 -19.46 -22.71
N PRO A 167 13.93 -19.03 -21.53
CA PRO A 167 14.79 -18.53 -20.48
C PRO A 167 15.62 -19.67 -19.86
N ARG A 168 16.75 -19.34 -19.29
CA ARG A 168 17.57 -20.31 -18.53
C ARG A 168 16.81 -20.80 -17.29
N ARG A 169 16.26 -19.85 -16.50
CA ARG A 169 15.47 -20.08 -15.30
C ARG A 169 14.00 -19.82 -15.57
N THR A 170 13.14 -20.37 -14.75
CA THR A 170 11.72 -20.07 -14.83
C THR A 170 11.47 -18.61 -14.50
N ILE A 171 10.77 -17.89 -15.39
CA ILE A 171 10.30 -16.53 -15.14
C ILE A 171 8.87 -16.61 -14.60
N VAL A 172 8.63 -15.95 -13.49
CA VAL A 172 7.31 -15.79 -12.91
C VAL A 172 6.89 -14.33 -13.08
N LEU A 173 5.75 -14.11 -13.69
CA LEU A 173 5.11 -12.80 -13.81
C LEU A 173 3.93 -12.78 -12.87
N ALA A 174 3.99 -11.94 -11.83
CA ALA A 174 2.96 -11.91 -10.81
C ALA A 174 2.31 -10.52 -10.70
N SER A 175 0.99 -10.51 -10.79
CA SER A 175 0.16 -9.32 -10.56
C SER A 175 -0.61 -9.51 -9.27
N TRP A 176 -0.19 -8.77 -8.23
CA TRP A 176 -0.73 -8.90 -6.89
C TRP A 176 -2.03 -8.12 -6.73
N ALA A 177 -2.89 -8.62 -5.88
CA ALA A 177 -4.07 -7.94 -5.41
C ALA A 177 -3.94 -7.61 -3.92
N ALA A 178 -4.66 -6.60 -3.44
CA ALA A 178 -4.70 -6.20 -2.03
C ALA A 178 -3.32 -5.84 -1.43
N GLU A 179 -2.47 -5.20 -2.21
CA GLU A 179 -1.19 -4.65 -1.76
C GLU A 179 -1.41 -3.46 -0.82
N GLU A 180 -2.32 -2.57 -1.21
CA GLU A 180 -2.60 -1.30 -0.56
C GLU A 180 -3.10 -1.42 0.89
N TYR A 181 -3.54 -2.60 1.27
CA TYR A 181 -4.02 -2.90 2.63
C TYR A 181 -2.92 -3.44 3.55
N GLY A 182 -1.73 -3.70 3.03
CA GLY A 182 -0.59 -4.22 3.77
C GLY A 182 0.04 -5.45 3.12
N LEU A 183 0.29 -5.42 1.80
CA LEU A 183 0.97 -6.49 1.04
C LEU A 183 0.23 -7.85 1.05
N GLU A 184 -1.09 -7.87 1.32
CA GLU A 184 -1.84 -9.11 1.57
C GLU A 184 -1.70 -10.14 0.43
N GLY A 185 -1.69 -9.68 -0.84
CA GLY A 185 -1.55 -10.56 -1.99
C GLY A 185 -0.18 -11.20 -2.13
N MET A 186 0.88 -10.59 -1.62
CA MET A 186 2.25 -11.10 -1.74
C MET A 186 2.53 -12.30 -0.84
N PHE A 187 1.87 -12.40 0.31
CA PHE A 187 2.02 -13.53 1.24
C PHE A 187 1.59 -14.88 0.65
N LEU A 188 0.91 -14.88 -0.49
CA LEU A 188 0.65 -16.10 -1.26
C LEU A 188 1.90 -16.68 -1.96
N LEU A 189 3.01 -15.94 -2.04
CA LEU A 189 4.21 -16.40 -2.73
C LEU A 189 4.91 -17.54 -1.98
N ASP A 190 4.86 -17.57 -0.67
CA ASP A 190 5.44 -18.66 0.12
C ASP A 190 4.81 -20.02 -0.21
N LEU A 191 3.56 -20.05 -0.66
CA LEU A 191 2.92 -21.30 -1.12
C LEU A 191 3.48 -21.79 -2.47
N LEU A 192 4.00 -20.91 -3.32
CA LEU A 192 4.56 -21.28 -4.62
C LEU A 192 5.95 -21.90 -4.53
N THR A 193 6.64 -21.78 -3.40
CA THR A 193 7.93 -22.40 -3.16
C THR A 193 7.84 -23.87 -2.74
N TYR A 194 6.62 -24.36 -2.46
CA TYR A 194 6.35 -25.75 -2.05
C TYR A 194 5.58 -26.56 -3.12
N LEU A 195 5.33 -26.00 -4.32
CA LEU A 195 4.75 -26.69 -5.48
C LEU A 195 5.80 -26.94 -6.55
#